data_16aadfd100f29a36eb9edb90be11b1e1
#
_entry.id   16aadfd100f29a36eb9edb90be11b1e1
#
_cell.length_a   1.000
_cell.length_b   1.000
_cell.length_c   1.000
_cell.angle_alpha   90.00
_cell.angle_beta   90.00
_cell.angle_gamma   90.00
#
_symmetry.space_group_name_H-M   'P 1'
#
loop_
_entity.id
_entity.type
_entity.pdbx_description
1 polymer ?
#
loop_
_entity_poly.entity_id
_entity_poly.type
_entity_poly.pdbx_seq_one_letter_code
_entity_poly.pdbx_strand_id
1 'polypeptide(L)'
;MPRKKADPLQRLLKKSVSDLSQNLENFLVDTLIEVTPEPLKEFVESSFDRRQAGRESEYRDRLAAKLKGKTEVQTPDGRIDVLTKREVIEVKCAPDWKHGLGQVLAYSKYYPSHEKRLHLYGEVTQQRLRQIKQQCQSHEVAVTWEK
;
A
#
# COMPACT_ATOMS: atom_id res chain seq x y z
N MET A 1 8.86 -17.11 -32.52
CA MET A 1 9.55 -15.81 -32.60
C MET A 1 10.04 -15.44 -31.22
N PRO A 2 11.34 -15.15 -31.01
CA PRO A 2 11.84 -14.78 -29.69
C PRO A 2 11.39 -13.35 -29.36
N ARG A 3 10.75 -13.17 -28.17
CA ARG A 3 10.42 -11.85 -27.63
C ARG A 3 11.72 -11.06 -27.39
N LYS A 4 11.90 -9.93 -28.09
CA LYS A 4 13.01 -9.00 -27.84
C LYS A 4 13.00 -8.59 -26.37
N LYS A 5 14.03 -8.94 -25.61
CA LYS A 5 14.27 -8.43 -24.26
C LYS A 5 14.44 -6.92 -24.37
N ALA A 6 13.64 -6.16 -23.63
CA ALA A 6 13.73 -4.71 -23.60
C ALA A 6 15.12 -4.28 -23.11
N ASP A 7 15.72 -3.31 -23.81
CA ASP A 7 17.04 -2.74 -23.53
C ASP A 7 17.12 -2.27 -22.05
N PRO A 8 18.19 -2.64 -21.31
CA PRO A 8 18.41 -2.19 -19.95
C PRO A 8 18.35 -0.66 -19.78
N LEU A 9 18.83 0.10 -20.77
CA LEU A 9 18.76 1.56 -20.80
C LEU A 9 17.30 2.08 -20.89
N GLN A 10 16.47 1.45 -21.71
CA GLN A 10 15.05 1.81 -21.81
C GLN A 10 14.29 1.49 -20.51
N ARG A 11 14.68 0.44 -19.79
CA ARG A 11 14.11 0.14 -18.47
C ARG A 11 14.51 1.17 -17.43
N LEU A 12 15.78 1.58 -17.42
CA LEU A 12 16.29 2.62 -16.52
C LEU A 12 15.64 3.97 -16.79
N LEU A 13 15.50 4.38 -18.05
CA LEU A 13 14.83 5.62 -18.44
C LEU A 13 13.34 5.63 -18.06
N LYS A 14 12.62 4.54 -18.34
CA LYS A 14 11.21 4.42 -17.91
C LYS A 14 11.03 4.48 -16.40
N LYS A 15 11.95 3.87 -15.65
CA LYS A 15 11.95 3.92 -14.19
C LYS A 15 12.20 5.34 -13.68
N SER A 16 13.23 6.02 -14.22
CA SER A 16 13.57 7.40 -13.84
C SER A 16 12.43 8.39 -14.13
N VAL A 17 11.77 8.24 -15.27
CA VAL A 17 10.60 9.07 -15.63
C VAL A 17 9.40 8.79 -14.72
N SER A 18 9.16 7.52 -14.36
CA SER A 18 8.09 7.15 -13.43
C SER A 18 8.36 7.71 -12.02
N ASP A 19 9.60 7.61 -11.53
CA ASP A 19 9.99 8.10 -10.21
C ASP A 19 9.90 9.63 -10.14
N LEU A 20 10.30 10.34 -11.20
CA LEU A 20 10.15 11.80 -11.33
C LEU A 20 8.68 12.21 -11.40
N SER A 21 7.85 11.48 -12.14
CA SER A 21 6.42 11.77 -12.26
C SER A 21 5.71 11.63 -10.90
N GLN A 22 6.01 10.56 -10.15
CA GLN A 22 5.40 10.33 -8.84
C GLN A 22 5.84 11.37 -7.79
N ASN A 23 7.14 11.73 -7.79
CA ASN A 23 7.65 12.77 -6.91
C ASN A 23 7.07 14.14 -7.27
N LEU A 24 6.88 14.41 -8.55
CA LEU A 24 6.27 15.65 -9.04
C LEU A 24 4.79 15.70 -8.68
N GLU A 25 4.06 14.60 -8.82
CA GLU A 25 2.67 14.50 -8.39
C GLU A 25 2.52 14.78 -6.90
N ASN A 26 3.32 14.15 -6.05
CA ASN A 26 3.29 14.37 -4.61
C ASN A 26 3.66 15.82 -4.24
N PHE A 27 4.71 16.37 -4.86
CA PHE A 27 5.12 17.75 -4.66
C PHE A 27 4.04 18.75 -5.10
N LEU A 28 3.39 18.51 -6.25
CA LEU A 28 2.32 19.36 -6.75
C LEU A 28 1.08 19.28 -5.85
N VAL A 29 0.80 18.14 -5.27
CA VAL A 29 -0.30 17.96 -4.31
C VAL A 29 -0.06 18.72 -3.03
N ASP A 30 1.11 18.55 -2.41
CA ASP A 30 1.47 19.24 -1.19
C ASP A 30 1.45 20.77 -1.41
N THR A 31 1.98 21.23 -2.55
CA THR A 31 1.97 22.64 -2.94
C THR A 31 0.55 23.15 -3.23
N LEU A 32 -0.30 22.34 -3.88
CA LEU A 32 -1.70 22.68 -4.13
C LEU A 32 -2.50 22.79 -2.83
N ILE A 33 -2.29 21.87 -1.90
CA ILE A 33 -2.93 21.92 -0.58
C ILE A 33 -2.52 23.17 0.17
N GLU A 34 -1.23 23.54 0.13
CA GLU A 34 -0.70 24.71 0.85
C GLU A 34 -1.24 26.05 0.31
N VAL A 35 -1.43 26.19 -1.01
CA VAL A 35 -1.91 27.43 -1.64
C VAL A 35 -3.43 27.45 -1.86
N THR A 36 -4.13 26.36 -1.59
CA THR A 36 -5.59 26.28 -1.80
C THR A 36 -6.33 26.95 -0.65
N PRO A 37 -7.30 27.85 -0.91
CA PRO A 37 -8.15 28.43 0.13
C PRO A 37 -8.91 27.36 0.90
N GLU A 38 -9.08 27.55 2.23
CA GLU A 38 -9.68 26.58 3.15
C GLU A 38 -10.97 25.88 2.65
N PRO A 39 -11.96 26.54 2.01
CA PRO A 39 -13.16 25.85 1.54
C PRO A 39 -12.91 24.86 0.39
N LEU A 40 -11.78 24.97 -0.33
CA LEU A 40 -11.41 24.07 -1.43
C LEU A 40 -10.41 22.99 -0.98
N LYS A 41 -9.73 23.21 0.13
CA LYS A 41 -8.71 22.32 0.67
C LYS A 41 -9.28 20.93 1.00
N GLU A 42 -10.39 20.90 1.72
CA GLU A 42 -11.13 19.69 2.06
C GLU A 42 -11.55 18.91 0.80
N PHE A 43 -11.97 19.61 -0.27
CA PHE A 43 -12.32 18.98 -1.54
C PHE A 43 -11.12 18.36 -2.24
N VAL A 44 -9.97 19.03 -2.25
CA VAL A 44 -8.71 18.53 -2.81
C VAL A 44 -8.24 17.30 -2.04
N GLU A 45 -8.15 17.37 -0.72
CA GLU A 45 -7.77 16.27 0.16
C GLU A 45 -8.70 15.05 -0.02
N SER A 46 -10.01 15.26 0.00
CA SER A 46 -10.99 14.17 -0.20
C SER A 46 -10.92 13.52 -1.59
N SER A 47 -10.44 14.24 -2.59
CA SER A 47 -10.24 13.72 -3.94
C SER A 47 -9.01 12.82 -4.03
N PHE A 48 -7.95 13.15 -3.27
CA PHE A 48 -6.75 12.33 -3.13
C PHE A 48 -7.05 11.05 -2.37
N ASP A 49 -7.70 11.15 -1.22
CA ASP A 49 -8.10 10.00 -0.39
C ASP A 49 -8.95 9.01 -1.19
N ARG A 50 -9.87 9.51 -2.02
CA ARG A 50 -10.69 8.66 -2.90
C ARG A 50 -9.86 7.90 -3.95
N ARG A 51 -8.84 8.51 -4.53
CA ARG A 51 -7.94 7.85 -5.49
C ARG A 51 -7.07 6.79 -4.82
N GLN A 52 -6.55 7.08 -3.63
CA GLN A 52 -5.79 6.13 -2.83
C GLN A 52 -6.66 4.93 -2.43
N ALA A 53 -7.87 5.18 -1.91
CA ALA A 53 -8.82 4.14 -1.55
C ALA A 53 -9.22 3.26 -2.76
N GLY A 54 -9.37 3.84 -3.95
CA GLY A 54 -9.65 3.10 -5.19
C GLY A 54 -8.52 2.15 -5.57
N ARG A 55 -7.26 2.59 -5.46
CA ARG A 55 -6.08 1.75 -5.69
C ARG A 55 -5.97 0.64 -4.64
N GLU A 56 -6.13 0.98 -3.37
CA GLU A 56 -6.06 0.02 -2.26
C GLU A 56 -7.06 -1.13 -2.44
N SER A 57 -8.31 -0.81 -2.82
CA SER A 57 -9.34 -1.82 -3.06
C SER A 57 -8.98 -2.75 -4.23
N GLU A 58 -8.37 -2.23 -5.30
CA GLU A 58 -7.93 -3.05 -6.44
C GLU A 58 -6.83 -4.05 -6.04
N TYR A 59 -5.81 -3.59 -5.30
CA TYR A 59 -4.74 -4.46 -4.78
C TYR A 59 -5.28 -5.49 -3.79
N ARG A 60 -6.15 -5.07 -2.88
CA ARG A 60 -6.85 -5.94 -1.92
C ARG A 60 -7.62 -7.06 -2.61
N ASP A 61 -8.47 -6.72 -3.56
CA ASP A 61 -9.36 -7.68 -4.23
C ASP A 61 -8.55 -8.68 -5.08
N ARG A 62 -7.50 -8.22 -5.75
CA ARG A 62 -6.57 -9.07 -6.49
C ARG A 62 -5.82 -10.03 -5.57
N LEU A 63 -5.33 -9.54 -4.42
CA LEU A 63 -4.65 -10.36 -3.42
C LEU A 63 -5.59 -11.39 -2.80
N ALA A 64 -6.81 -10.98 -2.45
CA ALA A 64 -7.83 -11.87 -1.91
C ALA A 64 -8.20 -12.99 -2.89
N ALA A 65 -8.39 -12.67 -4.16
CA ALA A 65 -8.65 -13.68 -5.20
C ALA A 65 -7.51 -14.70 -5.31
N LYS A 66 -6.26 -14.21 -5.30
CA LYS A 66 -5.06 -15.06 -5.37
C LYS A 66 -4.92 -16.00 -4.16
N LEU A 67 -5.24 -15.53 -2.97
CA LEU A 67 -5.10 -16.26 -1.70
C LEU A 67 -6.39 -16.99 -1.28
N LYS A 68 -7.46 -16.86 -2.03
CA LYS A 68 -8.79 -17.37 -1.68
C LYS A 68 -9.28 -16.85 -0.33
N GLY A 69 -8.99 -15.58 -0.05
CA GLY A 69 -9.36 -14.86 1.16
C GLY A 69 -10.72 -14.15 1.03
N LYS A 70 -11.26 -13.76 2.17
CA LYS A 70 -12.43 -12.87 2.27
C LYS A 70 -11.96 -11.44 2.41
N THR A 71 -12.62 -10.50 1.75
CA THR A 71 -12.33 -9.07 1.86
C THR A 71 -13.24 -8.36 2.87
N GLU A 72 -12.76 -7.26 3.42
CA GLU A 72 -13.52 -6.35 4.28
C GLU A 72 -14.24 -7.03 5.45
N VAL A 73 -13.54 -7.95 6.12
CA VAL A 73 -14.11 -8.70 7.25
C VAL A 73 -14.25 -7.79 8.46
N GLN A 74 -15.47 -7.59 8.91
CA GLN A 74 -15.80 -6.67 10.01
C GLN A 74 -15.26 -7.18 11.36
N THR A 75 -14.67 -6.29 12.13
CA THR A 75 -14.27 -6.47 13.53
C THR A 75 -14.80 -5.30 14.37
N PRO A 76 -14.80 -5.40 15.70
CA PRO A 76 -15.17 -4.26 16.55
C PRO A 76 -14.32 -3.00 16.35
N ASP A 77 -13.05 -3.15 15.94
CA ASP A 77 -12.13 -2.02 15.75
C ASP A 77 -12.03 -1.52 14.30
N GLY A 78 -12.74 -2.15 13.39
CA GLY A 78 -12.70 -1.80 11.96
C GLY A 78 -12.82 -3.01 11.05
N ARG A 79 -12.26 -2.91 9.84
CA ARG A 79 -12.36 -3.96 8.82
C ARG A 79 -10.99 -4.48 8.44
N ILE A 80 -10.84 -5.81 8.39
CA ILE A 80 -9.67 -6.48 7.86
C ILE A 80 -9.76 -6.45 6.34
N ASP A 81 -8.73 -6.00 5.67
CA ASP A 81 -8.69 -5.95 4.21
C ASP A 81 -8.81 -7.34 3.58
N VAL A 82 -7.97 -8.29 4.01
CA VAL A 82 -8.03 -9.67 3.53
C VAL A 82 -7.84 -10.65 4.70
N LEU A 83 -8.82 -11.51 4.89
CA LEU A 83 -8.76 -12.62 5.84
C LEU A 83 -8.70 -13.95 5.10
N THR A 84 -7.64 -14.70 5.30
CA THR A 84 -7.48 -16.08 4.79
C THR A 84 -7.70 -17.10 5.91
N LYS A 85 -7.50 -18.38 5.62
CA LYS A 85 -7.53 -19.43 6.66
C LYS A 85 -6.38 -19.32 7.68
N ARG A 86 -5.31 -18.60 7.35
CA ARG A 86 -4.08 -18.56 8.14
C ARG A 86 -3.58 -17.15 8.43
N GLU A 87 -4.07 -16.14 7.74
CA GLU A 87 -3.49 -14.80 7.78
C GLU A 87 -4.54 -13.72 7.91
N VAL A 88 -4.23 -12.71 8.73
CA VAL A 88 -4.83 -11.40 8.73
C VAL A 88 -3.92 -10.49 7.92
N ILE A 89 -4.44 -9.90 6.85
CA ILE A 89 -3.66 -9.09 5.91
C ILE A 89 -4.26 -7.71 5.80
N GLU A 90 -3.41 -6.71 5.96
CA GLU A 90 -3.71 -5.31 5.67
C GLU A 90 -3.00 -4.88 4.40
N VAL A 91 -3.68 -4.15 3.52
CA VAL A 91 -3.16 -3.65 2.25
C VAL A 91 -2.98 -2.15 2.34
N LYS A 92 -1.80 -1.63 2.01
CA LYS A 92 -1.51 -0.21 2.15
C LYS A 92 -0.49 0.28 1.11
N CYS A 93 -0.59 1.52 0.67
CA CYS A 93 0.48 2.11 -0.10
C CYS A 93 1.76 2.21 0.73
N ALA A 94 2.91 2.05 0.08
CA ALA A 94 4.19 1.94 0.77
C ALA A 94 4.53 3.14 1.69
N PRO A 95 4.21 4.40 1.36
CA PRO A 95 4.39 5.53 2.28
C PRO A 95 3.64 5.38 3.61
N ASP A 96 2.42 4.82 3.58
CA ASP A 96 1.52 4.73 4.74
C ASP A 96 1.65 3.42 5.54
N TRP A 97 2.77 2.73 5.38
CA TRP A 97 3.03 1.44 6.01
C TRP A 97 2.85 1.43 7.54
N LYS A 98 3.13 2.54 8.23
CA LYS A 98 2.95 2.64 9.69
C LYS A 98 1.48 2.56 10.09
N HIS A 99 0.60 3.19 9.33
CA HIS A 99 -0.83 3.10 9.52
C HIS A 99 -1.30 1.66 9.31
N GLY A 100 -0.88 1.01 8.21
CA GLY A 100 -1.19 -0.40 7.96
C GLY A 100 -0.65 -1.34 9.03
N LEU A 101 0.54 -1.08 9.58
CA LEU A 101 1.08 -1.84 10.71
C LEU A 101 0.17 -1.72 11.93
N GLY A 102 -0.26 -0.50 12.28
CA GLY A 102 -1.20 -0.28 13.39
C GLY A 102 -2.52 -1.04 13.20
N GLN A 103 -3.08 -1.00 12.00
CA GLN A 103 -4.34 -1.68 11.65
C GLN A 103 -4.21 -3.20 11.76
N VAL A 104 -3.18 -3.81 11.16
CA VAL A 104 -3.02 -5.27 11.23
C VAL A 104 -2.81 -5.77 12.66
N LEU A 105 -2.11 -5.00 13.51
CA LEU A 105 -1.93 -5.32 14.91
C LEU A 105 -3.25 -5.22 15.69
N ALA A 106 -4.04 -4.17 15.46
CA ALA A 106 -5.33 -3.99 16.09
C ALA A 106 -6.33 -5.10 15.74
N TYR A 107 -6.37 -5.50 14.46
CA TYR A 107 -7.34 -6.49 13.99
C TYR A 107 -6.93 -7.94 14.28
N SER A 108 -5.63 -8.24 14.30
CA SER A 108 -5.12 -9.59 14.55
C SER A 108 -5.45 -10.13 15.93
N LYS A 109 -5.76 -9.27 16.90
CA LYS A 109 -6.21 -9.72 18.24
C LYS A 109 -7.50 -10.54 18.20
N TYR A 110 -8.34 -10.37 17.17
CA TYR A 110 -9.56 -11.16 16.97
C TYR A 110 -9.30 -12.50 16.29
N TYR A 111 -8.08 -12.71 15.79
CA TYR A 111 -7.65 -13.92 15.10
C TYR A 111 -6.28 -14.37 15.62
N PRO A 112 -6.16 -14.75 16.91
CA PRO A 112 -4.88 -14.97 17.59
C PRO A 112 -4.05 -16.13 17.01
N SER A 113 -4.68 -17.04 16.27
CA SER A 113 -4.01 -18.17 15.59
C SER A 113 -3.55 -17.83 14.16
N HIS A 114 -3.85 -16.62 13.65
CA HIS A 114 -3.48 -16.22 12.31
C HIS A 114 -2.15 -15.48 12.30
N GLU A 115 -1.39 -15.69 11.25
CA GLU A 115 -0.20 -14.88 10.96
C GLU A 115 -0.61 -13.46 10.54
N LYS A 116 0.21 -12.49 10.89
CA LYS A 116 0.00 -11.07 10.56
C LYS A 116 0.80 -10.72 9.31
N ARG A 117 0.15 -10.11 8.32
CA ARG A 117 0.81 -9.64 7.10
C ARG A 117 0.42 -8.21 6.77
N LEU A 118 1.42 -7.40 6.45
CA LEU A 118 1.24 -6.11 5.78
C LEU A 118 1.64 -6.27 4.32
N HIS A 119 0.69 -6.05 3.41
CA HIS A 119 0.92 -6.07 1.97
C HIS A 119 1.00 -4.64 1.45
N LEU A 120 2.18 -4.26 0.98
CA LEU A 120 2.45 -2.92 0.46
C LEU A 120 2.35 -2.89 -1.06
N TYR A 121 1.86 -1.78 -1.60
CA TYR A 121 1.87 -1.52 -3.03
C TYR A 121 2.47 -0.15 -3.36
N GLY A 122 2.83 0.03 -4.64
CA GLY A 122 3.38 1.28 -5.16
C GLY A 122 4.90 1.39 -5.06
N GLU A 123 5.41 2.59 -5.31
CA GLU A 123 6.84 2.84 -5.40
C GLU A 123 7.50 2.85 -4.01
N VAL A 124 8.56 2.06 -3.88
CA VAL A 124 9.41 2.05 -2.69
C VAL A 124 10.83 1.60 -3.07
N THR A 125 11.85 2.24 -2.51
CA THR A 125 13.23 1.81 -2.73
C THR A 125 13.51 0.50 -1.99
N GLN A 126 14.42 -0.32 -2.52
CA GLN A 126 14.82 -1.57 -1.87
C GLN A 126 15.39 -1.34 -0.46
N GLN A 127 16.11 -0.24 -0.26
CA GLN A 127 16.62 0.14 1.06
C GLN A 127 15.48 0.42 2.02
N ARG A 128 14.49 1.21 1.60
CA ARG A 128 13.32 1.54 2.42
C ARG A 128 12.49 0.31 2.74
N LEU A 129 12.26 -0.56 1.75
CA LEU A 129 11.53 -1.81 1.96
C LEU A 129 12.21 -2.72 2.98
N ARG A 130 13.55 -2.82 2.96
CA ARG A 130 14.30 -3.57 3.99
C ARG A 130 14.12 -2.99 5.38
N GLN A 131 14.16 -1.66 5.54
CA GLN A 131 13.91 -0.98 6.81
C GLN A 131 12.50 -1.25 7.34
N ILE A 132 11.49 -1.18 6.48
CA ILE A 132 10.09 -1.48 6.83
C ILE A 132 9.97 -2.93 7.31
N LYS A 133 10.52 -3.89 6.56
CA LYS A 133 10.52 -5.31 6.94
C LYS A 133 11.15 -5.54 8.30
N GLN A 134 12.29 -4.92 8.57
CA GLN A 134 12.99 -5.04 9.87
C GLN A 134 12.14 -4.48 11.01
N GLN A 135 11.48 -3.33 10.81
CA GLN A 135 10.62 -2.75 11.84
C GLN A 135 9.36 -3.59 12.08
N CYS A 136 8.73 -4.10 11.02
CA CYS A 136 7.56 -4.96 11.15
C CYS A 136 7.89 -6.32 11.81
N GLN A 137 9.08 -6.84 11.59
CA GLN A 137 9.53 -8.11 12.17
C GLN A 137 9.52 -8.10 13.71
N SER A 138 9.83 -6.97 14.35
CA SER A 138 9.76 -6.84 15.82
C SER A 138 8.34 -7.01 16.38
N HIS A 139 7.34 -6.91 15.54
CA HIS A 139 5.92 -7.12 15.85
C HIS A 139 5.36 -8.44 15.28
N GLU A 140 6.25 -9.31 14.77
CA GLU A 140 5.87 -10.57 14.10
C GLU A 140 4.92 -10.35 12.91
N VAL A 141 5.12 -9.25 12.18
CA VAL A 141 4.35 -8.92 10.98
C VAL A 141 5.21 -9.17 9.75
N ALA A 142 4.76 -10.09 8.90
CA ALA A 142 5.38 -10.32 7.60
C ALA A 142 5.06 -9.16 6.64
N VAL A 143 6.02 -8.74 5.83
CA VAL A 143 5.81 -7.68 4.83
C VAL A 143 6.02 -8.24 3.44
N THR A 144 4.98 -8.11 2.59
CA THR A 144 5.05 -8.37 1.16
C THR A 144 4.86 -7.08 0.38
N TRP A 145 5.31 -7.04 -0.87
CA TRP A 145 5.24 -5.83 -1.68
C TRP A 145 5.05 -6.18 -3.15
N GLU A 146 4.26 -5.36 -3.85
CA GLU A 146 4.15 -5.36 -5.30
C GLU A 146 4.15 -3.91 -5.83
N LYS A 147 4.60 -3.74 -7.09
CA LYS A 147 4.66 -2.46 -7.77
C LYS A 147 3.37 -2.17 -8.52
#